data_fdd2b50121fe263f04d60664c7c0c0b4
#
_entry.id   fdd2b50121fe263f04d60664c7c0c0b4
#
_cell.length_a   1.000
_cell.length_b   1.000
_cell.length_c   1.000
_cell.angle_alpha   90.00
_cell.angle_beta   90.00
_cell.angle_gamma   90.00
#
_symmetry.space_group_name_H-M   'P 1'
#
loop_
_entity.id
_entity.type
_entity.pdbx_description
1 polymer ?
#
loop_
_entity_poly.entity_id
_entity_poly.type
_entity_poly.pdbx_seq_one_letter_code
_entity_poly.pdbx_strand_id
1 'polypeptide(L)'
;MRSVLDLIGNTPLVQLTRIGAGLPVPIYAKCEHLNPGGSIKDRIALAIVDDAEARGLLHPGATLVEGTAGNTGVGLALVAAARGYGLVCVLPEKMSIDKRQALTALGAKVIVVANAPPSSPDNFRNVAARLAAENGWFLTRQFDNPANVAVHAATTGAEILRDVPNVAAFVAGAGTGGTISGVGRALKAARPDVRIVLADPVGSGLADWVETGIIGADGAYAVEGIGGSEAPVNLHRSVIDAAERVSDEDSFAMVRRLVREEGMLVGGSSGTNVVAAVRTALRASGPVVTVLTDGWDRYRSKPWMVGW
;
A
#
# COMPACT_ATOMS: atom_id res chain seq x y z
N MET A 1 -2.03 -9.33 -28.23
CA MET A 1 -2.03 -7.88 -27.91
C MET A 1 -1.84 -7.77 -26.41
N ARG A 2 -1.04 -6.79 -25.92
CA ARG A 2 -0.91 -6.53 -24.48
C ARG A 2 -2.07 -5.65 -23.99
N SER A 3 -2.62 -5.99 -22.85
CA SER A 3 -3.59 -5.17 -22.11
C SER A 3 -2.85 -4.18 -21.19
N VAL A 4 -3.52 -3.11 -20.75
CA VAL A 4 -3.01 -2.23 -19.68
C VAL A 4 -2.72 -3.02 -18.39
N LEU A 5 -3.43 -4.12 -18.15
CA LEU A 5 -3.22 -5.00 -16.99
C LEU A 5 -1.86 -5.72 -17.03
N ASP A 6 -1.29 -5.95 -18.21
CA ASP A 6 0.03 -6.55 -18.38
C ASP A 6 1.18 -5.61 -17.98
N LEU A 7 0.87 -4.35 -17.70
CA LEU A 7 1.81 -3.35 -17.18
C LEU A 7 1.88 -3.35 -15.65
N ILE A 8 0.99 -4.07 -14.98
CA ILE A 8 0.95 -4.14 -13.51
C ILE A 8 2.06 -5.05 -13.02
N GLY A 9 2.82 -4.56 -12.05
CA GLY A 9 3.96 -5.29 -11.48
C GLY A 9 5.23 -5.16 -12.32
N ASN A 10 6.20 -6.00 -12.02
CA ASN A 10 7.55 -5.95 -12.59
C ASN A 10 8.15 -4.53 -12.60
N THR A 11 7.84 -3.77 -11.56
CA THR A 11 8.27 -2.37 -11.40
C THR A 11 9.79 -2.29 -11.19
N PRO A 12 10.45 -1.21 -11.60
CA PRO A 12 11.89 -1.05 -11.38
C PRO A 12 12.26 -1.07 -9.89
N LEU A 13 13.46 -1.58 -9.61
CA LEU A 13 14.13 -1.43 -8.33
C LEU A 13 15.32 -0.49 -8.54
N VAL A 14 15.35 0.64 -7.83
CA VAL A 14 16.32 1.72 -8.02
C VAL A 14 17.14 1.92 -6.74
N GLN A 15 18.46 2.05 -6.85
CA GLN A 15 19.29 2.41 -5.72
C GLN A 15 19.14 3.91 -5.41
N LEU A 16 18.86 4.26 -4.15
CA LEU A 16 18.85 5.64 -3.68
C LEU A 16 20.27 6.10 -3.39
N THR A 17 20.95 6.62 -4.41
CA THR A 17 22.39 6.88 -4.35
C THR A 17 22.75 8.12 -3.56
N ARG A 18 21.93 9.17 -3.60
CA ARG A 18 22.17 10.42 -2.89
C ARG A 18 21.67 10.38 -1.45
N ILE A 19 20.48 9.84 -1.23
CA ILE A 19 19.93 9.64 0.12
C ILE A 19 20.76 8.60 0.88
N GLY A 20 21.24 7.56 0.19
CA GLY A 20 22.07 6.50 0.76
C GLY A 20 23.55 6.84 0.88
N ALA A 21 23.99 8.06 0.47
CA ALA A 21 25.38 8.45 0.55
C ALA A 21 25.89 8.41 1.99
N GLY A 22 27.01 7.74 2.20
CA GLY A 22 27.64 7.58 3.53
C GLY A 22 27.01 6.50 4.43
N LEU A 23 25.98 5.80 3.99
CA LEU A 23 25.45 4.64 4.72
C LEU A 23 26.37 3.42 4.53
N PRO A 24 26.43 2.53 5.52
CA PRO A 24 27.29 1.33 5.46
C PRO A 24 26.83 0.32 4.41
N VAL A 25 25.55 0.36 4.02
CA VAL A 25 24.95 -0.55 3.05
C VAL A 25 24.02 0.21 2.09
N PRO A 26 23.85 -0.27 0.83
CA PRO A 26 22.95 0.38 -0.11
C PRO A 26 21.47 0.22 0.27
N ILE A 27 20.69 1.25 -0.10
CA ILE A 27 19.21 1.21 -0.03
C ILE A 27 18.68 1.15 -1.45
N TYR A 28 17.77 0.20 -1.69
CA TYR A 28 17.02 0.07 -2.94
C TYR A 28 15.54 0.36 -2.72
N ALA A 29 14.93 1.05 -3.65
CA ALA A 29 13.51 1.42 -3.63
C ALA A 29 12.74 0.71 -4.75
N LYS A 30 11.75 -0.07 -4.42
CA LYS A 30 10.81 -0.70 -5.35
C LYS A 30 9.79 0.35 -5.81
N CYS A 31 9.82 0.73 -7.09
CA CYS A 31 9.09 1.87 -7.64
C CYS A 31 7.63 1.52 -7.97
N GLU A 32 6.82 1.23 -6.97
CA GLU A 32 5.42 0.82 -7.15
C GLU A 32 4.49 1.97 -7.64
N HIS A 33 4.92 3.23 -7.52
CA HIS A 33 4.26 4.38 -8.14
C HIS A 33 4.27 4.36 -9.69
N LEU A 34 5.05 3.49 -10.30
CA LEU A 34 5.12 3.31 -11.75
C LEU A 34 4.16 2.25 -12.29
N ASN A 35 3.35 1.59 -11.46
CA ASN A 35 2.23 0.81 -11.94
C ASN A 35 1.25 1.70 -12.75
N PRO A 36 0.50 1.17 -13.72
CA PRO A 36 -0.35 1.97 -14.61
C PRO A 36 -1.42 2.80 -13.88
N GLY A 37 -1.96 2.31 -12.76
CA GLY A 37 -2.85 3.08 -11.88
C GLY A 37 -2.09 3.96 -10.87
N GLY A 38 -0.76 4.00 -10.94
CA GLY A 38 0.11 4.87 -10.15
C GLY A 38 0.33 4.43 -8.70
N SER A 39 0.10 3.16 -8.34
CA SER A 39 0.37 2.68 -6.99
C SER A 39 0.53 1.16 -6.88
N ILE A 40 1.06 0.73 -5.75
CA ILE A 40 1.17 -0.69 -5.36
C ILE A 40 -0.18 -1.41 -5.31
N LYS A 41 -1.29 -0.68 -5.21
CA LYS A 41 -2.64 -1.26 -5.10
C LYS A 41 -3.14 -1.86 -6.41
N ASP A 42 -2.53 -1.54 -7.54
CA ASP A 42 -2.87 -2.15 -8.82
C ASP A 42 -2.66 -3.66 -8.78
N ARG A 43 -1.59 -4.12 -8.09
CA ARG A 43 -1.30 -5.55 -7.91
C ARG A 43 -2.42 -6.28 -7.19
N ILE A 44 -2.87 -5.74 -6.05
CA ILE A 44 -3.92 -6.39 -5.27
C ILE A 44 -5.27 -6.32 -5.97
N ALA A 45 -5.57 -5.24 -6.68
CA ALA A 45 -6.80 -5.10 -7.44
C ALA A 45 -6.90 -6.19 -8.52
N LEU A 46 -5.85 -6.39 -9.30
CA LEU A 46 -5.79 -7.44 -10.31
C LEU A 46 -5.91 -8.83 -9.66
N ALA A 47 -5.12 -9.12 -8.63
CA ALA A 47 -5.09 -10.43 -7.99
C ALA A 47 -6.41 -10.82 -7.33
N ILE A 48 -7.12 -9.87 -6.70
CA ILE A 48 -8.43 -10.11 -6.09
C ILE A 48 -9.46 -10.47 -7.17
N VAL A 49 -9.42 -9.78 -8.31
CA VAL A 49 -10.33 -10.07 -9.42
C VAL A 49 -9.98 -11.41 -10.06
N ASP A 50 -8.70 -11.69 -10.31
CA ASP A 50 -8.23 -12.98 -10.85
C ASP A 50 -8.65 -14.17 -9.96
N ASP A 51 -8.46 -14.06 -8.63
CA ASP A 51 -8.88 -15.10 -7.68
C ASP A 51 -10.40 -15.31 -7.70
N ALA A 52 -11.17 -14.20 -7.74
CA ALA A 52 -12.62 -14.28 -7.77
C ALA A 52 -13.15 -14.91 -9.06
N GLU A 53 -12.57 -14.59 -10.21
CA GLU A 53 -12.89 -15.22 -11.50
C GLU A 53 -12.54 -16.72 -11.48
N ALA A 54 -11.33 -17.08 -11.04
CA ALA A 54 -10.86 -18.46 -10.97
C ALA A 54 -11.74 -19.33 -10.06
N ARG A 55 -12.33 -18.73 -9.02
CA ARG A 55 -13.25 -19.41 -8.08
C ARG A 55 -14.71 -19.36 -8.51
N GLY A 56 -15.03 -18.76 -9.65
CA GLY A 56 -16.41 -18.61 -10.14
C GLY A 56 -17.29 -17.67 -9.30
N LEU A 57 -16.67 -16.78 -8.52
CA LEU A 57 -17.37 -15.78 -7.69
C LEU A 57 -17.70 -14.51 -8.46
N LEU A 58 -17.06 -14.30 -9.61
CA LEU A 58 -17.21 -13.14 -10.46
C LEU A 58 -17.52 -13.55 -11.88
N HIS A 59 -18.63 -13.05 -12.42
CA HIS A 59 -19.10 -13.37 -13.78
C HIS A 59 -19.01 -12.12 -14.67
N PRO A 60 -18.93 -12.27 -16.00
CA PRO A 60 -18.95 -11.14 -16.93
C PRO A 60 -20.09 -10.16 -16.65
N GLY A 61 -19.79 -8.87 -16.60
CA GLY A 61 -20.75 -7.81 -16.29
C GLY A 61 -21.13 -7.65 -14.82
N ALA A 62 -20.54 -8.42 -13.91
CA ALA A 62 -20.76 -8.25 -12.47
C ALA A 62 -20.25 -6.88 -11.98
N THR A 63 -20.72 -6.46 -10.80
CA THR A 63 -20.28 -5.23 -10.16
C THR A 63 -19.40 -5.54 -8.96
N LEU A 64 -18.21 -4.93 -8.94
CA LEU A 64 -17.31 -4.91 -7.80
C LEU A 64 -17.73 -3.80 -6.82
N VAL A 65 -17.55 -4.01 -5.53
CA VAL A 65 -17.70 -2.94 -4.53
C VAL A 65 -16.56 -2.98 -3.52
N GLU A 66 -16.05 -1.80 -3.16
CA GLU A 66 -15.00 -1.65 -2.15
C GLU A 66 -15.23 -0.40 -1.32
N GLY A 67 -15.06 -0.53 0.00
CA GLY A 67 -14.92 0.58 0.91
C GLY A 67 -13.46 1.04 0.92
N THR A 68 -13.14 2.13 0.21
CA THR A 68 -11.75 2.53 0.04
C THR A 68 -11.55 4.03 0.15
N ALA A 69 -10.43 4.41 0.73
CA ALA A 69 -10.00 5.81 0.85
C ALA A 69 -9.03 6.25 -0.27
N GLY A 70 -8.82 5.46 -1.35
CA GLY A 70 -7.87 5.93 -2.36
C GLY A 70 -7.38 4.90 -3.37
N ASN A 71 -6.12 4.54 -3.29
CA ASN A 71 -5.38 3.81 -4.32
C ASN A 71 -6.01 2.46 -4.73
N THR A 72 -6.63 1.73 -3.81
CA THR A 72 -7.30 0.47 -4.14
C THR A 72 -8.48 0.69 -5.08
N GLY A 73 -9.25 1.76 -4.85
CA GLY A 73 -10.34 2.12 -5.76
C GLY A 73 -9.84 2.40 -7.18
N VAL A 74 -8.70 3.10 -7.33
CA VAL A 74 -8.09 3.37 -8.64
C VAL A 74 -7.62 2.08 -9.31
N GLY A 75 -6.93 1.20 -8.57
CA GLY A 75 -6.52 -0.10 -9.11
C GLY A 75 -7.71 -0.96 -9.54
N LEU A 76 -8.77 -1.02 -8.72
CA LEU A 76 -10.01 -1.73 -9.08
C LEU A 76 -10.71 -1.10 -10.28
N ALA A 77 -10.72 0.24 -10.39
CA ALA A 77 -11.32 0.94 -11.53
C ALA A 77 -10.57 0.62 -12.84
N LEU A 78 -9.24 0.56 -12.78
CA LEU A 78 -8.41 0.15 -13.91
C LEU A 78 -8.75 -1.27 -14.37
N VAL A 79 -8.84 -2.23 -13.43
CA VAL A 79 -9.17 -3.62 -13.73
C VAL A 79 -10.61 -3.75 -14.24
N ALA A 80 -11.56 -3.08 -13.59
CA ALA A 80 -12.97 -3.08 -13.98
C ALA A 80 -13.17 -2.55 -15.40
N ALA A 81 -12.55 -1.40 -15.73
CA ALA A 81 -12.60 -0.81 -17.07
C ALA A 81 -12.02 -1.76 -18.14
N ALA A 82 -10.88 -2.41 -17.84
CA ALA A 82 -10.23 -3.32 -18.78
C ALA A 82 -10.98 -4.64 -18.99
N ARG A 83 -11.78 -5.11 -18.02
CA ARG A 83 -12.51 -6.38 -18.05
C ARG A 83 -14.03 -6.25 -18.22
N GLY A 84 -14.56 -5.03 -18.28
CA GLY A 84 -15.99 -4.80 -18.46
C GLY A 84 -16.84 -5.05 -17.21
N TYR A 85 -16.27 -4.86 -16.02
CA TYR A 85 -17.00 -4.90 -14.76
C TYR A 85 -17.55 -3.54 -14.36
N GLY A 86 -18.68 -3.54 -13.64
CA GLY A 86 -19.11 -2.36 -12.90
C GLY A 86 -18.24 -2.19 -11.64
N LEU A 87 -18.07 -0.94 -11.19
CA LEU A 87 -17.39 -0.68 -9.92
C LEU A 87 -18.15 0.37 -9.09
N VAL A 88 -18.33 0.07 -7.82
CA VAL A 88 -18.85 0.99 -6.79
C VAL A 88 -17.77 1.20 -5.73
N CYS A 89 -17.35 2.45 -5.53
CA CYS A 89 -16.43 2.85 -4.46
C CYS A 89 -17.19 3.62 -3.39
N VAL A 90 -17.17 3.12 -2.16
CA VAL A 90 -17.74 3.82 -1.00
C VAL A 90 -16.61 4.55 -0.28
N LEU A 91 -16.71 5.88 -0.17
CA LEU A 91 -15.65 6.77 0.31
C LEU A 91 -16.12 7.56 1.53
N PRO A 92 -15.25 7.80 2.52
CA PRO A 92 -15.55 8.76 3.58
C PRO A 92 -15.49 10.20 3.05
N GLU A 93 -16.29 11.08 3.62
CA GLU A 93 -16.41 12.50 3.22
C GLU A 93 -15.09 13.26 3.25
N LYS A 94 -14.17 12.89 4.15
CA LYS A 94 -12.81 13.49 4.25
C LYS A 94 -11.92 13.23 3.02
N MET A 95 -12.35 12.38 2.08
CA MET A 95 -11.60 12.09 0.86
C MET A 95 -11.55 13.28 -0.07
N SER A 96 -10.34 13.59 -0.60
CA SER A 96 -10.14 14.72 -1.51
C SER A 96 -10.99 14.61 -2.78
N ILE A 97 -11.37 15.77 -3.32
CA ILE A 97 -12.13 15.86 -4.58
C ILE A 97 -11.34 15.22 -5.73
N ASP A 98 -10.03 15.45 -5.80
CA ASP A 98 -9.16 14.91 -6.85
C ASP A 98 -9.24 13.38 -6.93
N LYS A 99 -9.22 12.68 -5.78
CA LYS A 99 -9.35 11.22 -5.72
C LYS A 99 -10.74 10.74 -6.18
N ARG A 100 -11.80 11.47 -5.83
CA ARG A 100 -13.16 11.15 -6.27
C ARG A 100 -13.30 11.31 -7.78
N GLN A 101 -12.75 12.40 -8.34
CA GLN A 101 -12.75 12.68 -9.78
C GLN A 101 -11.99 11.61 -10.58
N ALA A 102 -10.84 11.17 -10.08
CA ALA A 102 -10.07 10.10 -10.73
C ALA A 102 -10.87 8.79 -10.83
N LEU A 103 -11.59 8.40 -9.76
CA LEU A 103 -12.45 7.22 -9.76
C LEU A 103 -13.61 7.37 -10.76
N THR A 104 -14.28 8.53 -10.77
CA THR A 104 -15.38 8.80 -11.68
C THR A 104 -14.92 8.82 -13.14
N ALA A 105 -13.75 9.40 -13.42
CA ALA A 105 -13.16 9.41 -14.77
C ALA A 105 -12.86 8.00 -15.30
N LEU A 106 -12.52 7.06 -14.40
CA LEU A 106 -12.33 5.64 -14.73
C LEU A 106 -13.65 4.85 -14.81
N GLY A 107 -14.81 5.50 -14.66
CA GLY A 107 -16.13 4.88 -14.78
C GLY A 107 -16.69 4.29 -13.48
N ALA A 108 -16.05 4.48 -12.34
CA ALA A 108 -16.57 4.01 -11.05
C ALA A 108 -17.76 4.87 -10.57
N LYS A 109 -18.79 4.22 -10.02
CA LYS A 109 -19.82 4.89 -9.23
C LYS A 109 -19.27 5.19 -7.85
N VAL A 110 -19.20 6.48 -7.49
CA VAL A 110 -18.70 6.94 -6.18
C VAL A 110 -19.87 7.23 -5.25
N ILE A 111 -19.86 6.62 -4.07
CA ILE A 111 -20.80 6.87 -2.97
C ILE A 111 -20.01 7.48 -1.82
N VAL A 112 -20.36 8.71 -1.44
CA VAL A 112 -19.72 9.41 -0.32
C VAL A 112 -20.59 9.26 0.92
N VAL A 113 -19.97 8.84 2.02
CA VAL A 113 -20.62 8.69 3.33
C VAL A 113 -19.93 9.55 4.37
N ALA A 114 -20.67 9.88 5.45
CA ALA A 114 -20.09 10.63 6.57
C ALA A 114 -18.88 9.92 7.18
N ASN A 115 -17.98 10.70 7.78
CA ASN A 115 -16.85 10.12 8.52
C ASN A 115 -17.38 9.43 9.77
N ALA A 116 -17.11 8.14 9.91
CA ALA A 116 -17.56 7.32 11.03
C ALA A 116 -16.45 6.35 11.48
N PRO A 117 -16.37 6.01 12.77
CA PRO A 117 -15.40 5.05 13.27
C PRO A 117 -15.65 3.65 12.71
N PRO A 118 -14.64 2.77 12.68
CA PRO A 118 -14.75 1.41 12.12
C PRO A 118 -15.93 0.58 12.68
N SER A 119 -16.28 0.76 13.95
CA SER A 119 -17.38 0.07 14.62
C SER A 119 -18.78 0.57 14.23
N SER A 120 -18.89 1.74 13.58
CA SER A 120 -20.18 2.31 13.17
C SER A 120 -20.73 1.60 11.94
N PRO A 121 -22.05 1.32 11.85
CA PRO A 121 -22.70 0.83 10.63
C PRO A 121 -22.57 1.80 9.45
N ASP A 122 -22.35 3.09 9.71
CA ASP A 122 -22.17 4.14 8.71
C ASP A 122 -20.71 4.29 8.24
N ASN A 123 -19.78 3.52 8.82
CA ASN A 123 -18.41 3.47 8.30
C ASN A 123 -18.40 3.00 6.84
N PHE A 124 -17.63 3.66 6.01
CA PHE A 124 -17.58 3.41 4.55
C PHE A 124 -17.34 1.92 4.21
N ARG A 125 -16.61 1.17 5.05
CA ARG A 125 -16.37 -0.28 4.85
C ARG A 125 -17.66 -1.08 5.12
N ASN A 126 -18.37 -0.74 6.20
CA ASN A 126 -19.61 -1.42 6.58
C ASN A 126 -20.75 -1.10 5.61
N VAL A 127 -20.79 0.15 5.11
CA VAL A 127 -21.73 0.53 4.03
C VAL A 127 -21.43 -0.23 2.74
N ALA A 128 -20.15 -0.38 2.35
CA ALA A 128 -19.78 -1.18 1.18
C ALA A 128 -20.22 -2.64 1.32
N ALA A 129 -20.00 -3.25 2.49
CA ALA A 129 -20.42 -4.62 2.76
C ALA A 129 -21.96 -4.78 2.71
N ARG A 130 -22.71 -3.83 3.27
CA ARG A 130 -24.18 -3.82 3.20
C ARG A 130 -24.68 -3.71 1.76
N LEU A 131 -24.14 -2.79 0.97
CA LEU A 131 -24.49 -2.60 -0.44
C LEU A 131 -24.16 -3.84 -1.28
N ALA A 132 -23.04 -4.51 -0.98
CA ALA A 132 -22.71 -5.78 -1.62
C ALA A 132 -23.78 -6.84 -1.38
N ALA A 133 -24.19 -7.02 -0.12
CA ALA A 133 -25.20 -8.01 0.25
C ALA A 133 -26.58 -7.71 -0.35
N GLU A 134 -27.01 -6.43 -0.30
CA GLU A 134 -28.32 -5.99 -0.80
C GLU A 134 -28.46 -6.12 -2.34
N ASN A 135 -27.35 -5.96 -3.09
CA ASN A 135 -27.39 -5.92 -4.55
C ASN A 135 -26.76 -7.16 -5.22
N GLY A 136 -26.23 -8.11 -4.45
CA GLY A 136 -25.51 -9.26 -5.00
C GLY A 136 -24.19 -8.87 -5.67
N TRP A 137 -23.55 -7.80 -5.22
CA TRP A 137 -22.27 -7.33 -5.76
C TRP A 137 -21.08 -8.03 -5.09
N PHE A 138 -19.96 -8.13 -5.81
CA PHE A 138 -18.75 -8.74 -5.27
C PHE A 138 -17.98 -7.74 -4.39
N LEU A 139 -17.93 -8.01 -3.07
CA LEU A 139 -17.13 -7.24 -2.12
C LEU A 139 -15.67 -7.70 -2.18
N THR A 140 -14.74 -6.80 -2.51
CA THR A 140 -13.33 -7.13 -2.76
C THR A 140 -12.51 -7.35 -1.48
N ARG A 141 -12.87 -6.71 -0.33
CA ARG A 141 -12.34 -6.97 1.02
C ARG A 141 -10.82 -6.82 1.12
N GLN A 142 -10.26 -5.70 0.69
CA GLN A 142 -8.81 -5.50 0.64
C GLN A 142 -8.05 -5.78 1.95
N PHE A 143 -8.71 -5.66 3.13
CA PHE A 143 -8.05 -5.79 4.44
C PHE A 143 -7.95 -7.23 4.94
N ASP A 144 -8.74 -8.14 4.39
CA ASP A 144 -8.84 -9.53 4.82
C ASP A 144 -8.88 -10.56 3.66
N ASN A 145 -8.85 -10.11 2.40
CA ASN A 145 -8.76 -11.00 1.25
C ASN A 145 -7.34 -11.58 1.14
N PRO A 146 -7.17 -12.91 1.18
CA PRO A 146 -5.85 -13.55 1.15
C PRO A 146 -5.08 -13.35 -0.16
N ALA A 147 -5.77 -13.06 -1.28
CA ALA A 147 -5.14 -12.73 -2.55
C ALA A 147 -4.20 -11.52 -2.45
N ASN A 148 -4.47 -10.59 -1.52
CA ASN A 148 -3.62 -9.45 -1.25
C ASN A 148 -2.22 -9.87 -0.75
N VAL A 149 -2.14 -10.78 0.20
CA VAL A 149 -0.85 -11.30 0.70
C VAL A 149 -0.19 -12.18 -0.36
N ALA A 150 -0.98 -13.02 -1.02
CA ALA A 150 -0.48 -13.99 -2.00
C ALA A 150 0.21 -13.31 -3.19
N VAL A 151 -0.39 -12.24 -3.76
CA VAL A 151 0.20 -11.54 -4.91
C VAL A 151 1.53 -10.88 -4.55
N HIS A 152 1.65 -10.29 -3.36
CA HIS A 152 2.92 -9.69 -2.95
C HIS A 152 4.01 -10.73 -2.68
N ALA A 153 3.65 -11.91 -2.21
CA ALA A 153 4.61 -13.02 -2.10
C ALA A 153 5.06 -13.52 -3.47
N ALA A 154 4.10 -13.76 -4.37
CA ALA A 154 4.37 -14.35 -5.69
C ALA A 154 5.04 -13.37 -6.67
N THR A 155 4.82 -12.06 -6.53
CA THR A 155 5.32 -11.05 -7.49
C THR A 155 6.33 -10.11 -6.85
N THR A 156 5.92 -9.21 -5.97
CA THR A 156 6.78 -8.18 -5.37
C THR A 156 8.00 -8.78 -4.66
N GLY A 157 7.77 -9.83 -3.85
CA GLY A 157 8.84 -10.54 -3.14
C GLY A 157 9.79 -11.27 -4.09
N ALA A 158 9.24 -11.96 -5.10
CA ALA A 158 10.04 -12.64 -6.12
C ALA A 158 10.87 -11.67 -6.97
N GLU A 159 10.29 -10.52 -7.35
CA GLU A 159 10.99 -9.45 -8.06
C GLU A 159 12.15 -8.88 -7.23
N ILE A 160 11.95 -8.66 -5.92
CA ILE A 160 13.01 -8.21 -5.01
C ILE A 160 14.13 -9.25 -4.92
N LEU A 161 13.82 -10.52 -4.76
CA LEU A 161 14.81 -11.60 -4.69
C LEU A 161 15.61 -11.74 -5.99
N ARG A 162 14.97 -11.56 -7.13
CA ARG A 162 15.61 -11.58 -8.44
C ARG A 162 16.63 -10.44 -8.57
N ASP A 163 16.24 -9.22 -8.17
CA ASP A 163 17.01 -8.01 -8.41
C ASP A 163 18.07 -7.75 -7.31
N VAL A 164 17.78 -8.18 -6.06
CA VAL A 164 18.68 -8.08 -4.89
C VAL A 164 18.72 -9.43 -4.14
N PRO A 165 19.38 -10.45 -4.68
CA PRO A 165 19.37 -11.79 -4.10
C PRO A 165 20.00 -11.88 -2.70
N ASN A 166 20.82 -10.90 -2.34
CA ASN A 166 21.47 -10.78 -1.03
C ASN A 166 20.81 -9.75 -0.11
N VAL A 167 19.51 -9.44 -0.32
CA VAL A 167 18.75 -8.53 0.55
C VAL A 167 18.86 -8.94 2.02
N ALA A 168 19.26 -8.00 2.88
CA ALA A 168 19.41 -8.23 4.31
C ALA A 168 18.23 -7.70 5.13
N ALA A 169 17.52 -6.69 4.63
CA ALA A 169 16.30 -6.19 5.26
C ALA A 169 15.29 -5.68 4.24
N PHE A 170 14.00 -5.83 4.56
CA PHE A 170 12.89 -5.22 3.84
C PHE A 170 12.10 -4.32 4.77
N VAL A 171 11.86 -3.08 4.34
CA VAL A 171 11.18 -2.04 5.13
C VAL A 171 9.94 -1.56 4.40
N ALA A 172 8.77 -1.65 5.01
CA ALA A 172 7.54 -1.12 4.44
C ALA A 172 6.52 -0.75 5.51
N GLY A 173 5.72 0.27 5.26
CA GLY A 173 4.54 0.59 6.06
C GLY A 173 3.39 -0.39 5.79
N ALA A 174 2.45 -0.46 6.72
CA ALA A 174 1.27 -1.29 6.63
C ALA A 174 -0.02 -0.44 6.62
N GLY A 175 -0.79 -0.52 5.53
CA GLY A 175 -2.18 -0.10 5.50
C GLY A 175 -3.09 -1.32 5.59
N THR A 176 -3.12 -2.14 4.52
CA THR A 176 -3.83 -3.43 4.53
C THR A 176 -2.99 -4.59 5.10
N GLY A 177 -1.69 -4.39 5.26
CA GLY A 177 -0.75 -5.41 5.74
C GLY A 177 -0.21 -6.35 4.65
N GLY A 178 -0.89 -6.45 3.50
CA GLY A 178 -0.57 -7.46 2.47
C GLY A 178 0.83 -7.36 1.91
N THR A 179 1.35 -6.16 1.68
CA THR A 179 2.70 -5.94 1.12
C THR A 179 3.78 -6.49 2.05
N ILE A 180 3.82 -6.00 3.29
CA ILE A 180 4.87 -6.41 4.25
C ILE A 180 4.77 -7.89 4.60
N SER A 181 3.55 -8.42 4.72
CA SER A 181 3.31 -9.84 5.02
C SER A 181 3.69 -10.74 3.84
N GLY A 182 3.25 -10.38 2.62
CA GLY A 182 3.53 -11.18 1.43
C GLY A 182 5.01 -11.17 1.05
N VAL A 183 5.62 -9.99 0.97
CA VAL A 183 7.06 -9.86 0.71
C VAL A 183 7.85 -10.54 1.82
N GLY A 184 7.51 -10.29 3.09
CA GLY A 184 8.19 -10.91 4.23
C GLY A 184 8.18 -12.43 4.17
N ARG A 185 7.04 -13.04 3.82
CA ARG A 185 6.95 -14.51 3.61
C ARG A 185 7.88 -15.00 2.51
N ALA A 186 7.87 -14.35 1.35
CA ALA A 186 8.71 -14.73 0.22
C ALA A 186 10.20 -14.59 0.54
N LEU A 187 10.59 -13.47 1.14
CA LEU A 187 11.98 -13.22 1.50
C LEU A 187 12.49 -14.20 2.57
N LYS A 188 11.73 -14.41 3.65
CA LYS A 188 12.11 -15.35 4.73
C LYS A 188 12.13 -16.79 4.26
N ALA A 189 11.32 -17.19 3.31
CA ALA A 189 11.37 -18.54 2.71
C ALA A 189 12.69 -18.78 1.94
N ALA A 190 13.21 -17.76 1.25
CA ALA A 190 14.48 -17.85 0.52
C ALA A 190 15.70 -17.50 1.38
N ARG A 191 15.53 -16.63 2.36
CA ARG A 191 16.57 -16.11 3.26
C ARG A 191 16.01 -15.98 4.67
N PRO A 192 16.12 -17.01 5.53
CA PRO A 192 15.53 -17.00 6.88
C PRO A 192 16.06 -15.88 7.79
N ASP A 193 17.27 -15.38 7.53
CA ASP A 193 17.95 -14.31 8.26
C ASP A 193 17.55 -12.89 7.85
N VAL A 194 16.75 -12.72 6.77
CA VAL A 194 16.28 -11.40 6.33
C VAL A 194 15.43 -10.74 7.41
N ARG A 195 15.68 -9.47 7.67
CA ARG A 195 14.89 -8.69 8.65
C ARG A 195 13.74 -7.98 7.94
N ILE A 196 12.53 -8.12 8.49
CA ILE A 196 11.33 -7.43 8.02
C ILE A 196 10.96 -6.36 9.04
N VAL A 197 10.97 -5.10 8.61
CA VAL A 197 10.78 -3.94 9.49
C VAL A 197 9.53 -3.17 9.08
N LEU A 198 8.62 -2.98 10.02
CA LEU A 198 7.45 -2.13 9.84
C LEU A 198 7.86 -0.65 9.95
N ALA A 199 7.57 0.15 8.94
CA ALA A 199 7.63 1.61 9.00
C ALA A 199 6.26 2.14 9.42
N ASP A 200 6.14 2.70 10.63
CA ASP A 200 4.86 3.06 11.21
C ASP A 200 4.80 4.55 11.55
N PRO A 201 3.75 5.29 11.16
CA PRO A 201 3.61 6.70 11.57
C PRO A 201 3.48 6.83 13.08
N VAL A 202 4.12 7.84 13.65
CA VAL A 202 3.87 8.21 15.06
C VAL A 202 2.38 8.57 15.19
N GLY A 203 1.69 7.94 16.13
CA GLY A 203 0.22 8.02 16.28
C GLY A 203 -0.51 6.75 15.82
N SER A 204 0.15 5.88 15.07
CA SER A 204 -0.38 4.53 14.76
C SER A 204 -0.09 3.55 15.89
N GLY A 205 -1.02 2.63 16.14
CA GLY A 205 -0.86 1.56 17.14
C GLY A 205 -0.15 0.31 16.63
N LEU A 206 0.25 0.25 15.34
CA LEU A 206 0.75 -0.97 14.73
C LEU A 206 2.18 -1.33 15.19
N ALA A 207 3.03 -0.33 15.45
CA ALA A 207 4.37 -0.58 15.98
C ALA A 207 4.33 -1.25 17.35
N ASP A 208 3.47 -0.77 18.26
CA ASP A 208 3.28 -1.41 19.58
C ASP A 208 2.74 -2.83 19.43
N TRP A 209 1.80 -3.04 18.47
CA TRP A 209 1.28 -4.37 18.19
C TRP A 209 2.35 -5.33 17.66
N VAL A 210 3.26 -4.86 16.82
CA VAL A 210 4.40 -5.69 16.37
C VAL A 210 5.27 -6.07 17.54
N GLU A 211 5.61 -5.13 18.41
CA GLU A 211 6.54 -5.33 19.54
C GLU A 211 5.92 -6.16 20.65
N THR A 212 4.68 -5.87 21.03
CA THR A 212 4.05 -6.43 22.25
C THR A 212 2.92 -7.42 21.97
N GLY A 213 2.30 -7.38 20.78
CA GLY A 213 1.07 -8.10 20.46
C GLY A 213 -0.21 -7.34 20.84
N ILE A 214 -0.08 -6.17 21.47
CA ILE A 214 -1.20 -5.31 21.88
C ILE A 214 -1.18 -4.05 21.01
N ILE A 215 -2.34 -3.69 20.44
CA ILE A 215 -2.45 -2.47 19.64
C ILE A 215 -2.18 -1.25 20.53
N GLY A 216 -1.36 -0.33 20.04
CA GLY A 216 -1.02 0.89 20.77
C GLY A 216 -2.14 1.94 20.78
N ALA A 217 -1.88 3.05 21.45
CA ALA A 217 -2.81 4.17 21.50
C ALA A 217 -3.03 4.76 20.09
N ASP A 218 -4.29 5.09 19.78
CA ASP A 218 -4.66 5.76 18.54
C ASP A 218 -4.43 7.27 18.66
N GLY A 219 -3.57 7.81 17.81
CA GLY A 219 -3.23 9.21 17.71
C GLY A 219 -3.45 9.78 16.32
N ALA A 220 -3.28 11.09 16.17
CA ALA A 220 -3.40 11.76 14.88
C ALA A 220 -2.08 11.73 14.12
N TYR A 221 -2.15 11.48 12.81
CA TYR A 221 -1.05 11.64 11.86
C TYR A 221 -1.60 12.03 10.48
N ALA A 222 -0.77 12.66 9.65
CA ALA A 222 -1.17 13.18 8.35
C ALA A 222 -0.74 12.29 7.17
N VAL A 223 0.19 11.37 7.36
CA VAL A 223 0.58 10.39 6.35
C VAL A 223 -0.61 9.49 6.02
N GLU A 224 -0.92 9.34 4.73
CA GLU A 224 -2.03 8.51 4.27
C GLU A 224 -1.56 7.13 3.78
N GLY A 225 -2.45 6.13 3.88
CA GLY A 225 -2.27 4.80 3.28
C GLY A 225 -1.51 3.78 4.11
N ILE A 226 -0.92 4.20 5.23
CA ILE A 226 -0.24 3.34 6.21
C ILE A 226 -0.63 3.75 7.63
N GLY A 227 -0.35 2.89 8.61
CA GLY A 227 -0.74 3.07 10.00
C GLY A 227 -2.20 2.63 10.26
N GLY A 228 -2.57 2.55 11.52
CA GLY A 228 -3.93 2.20 11.95
C GLY A 228 -4.06 2.02 13.46
N SER A 229 -5.33 2.03 13.90
CA SER A 229 -5.75 1.72 15.27
C SER A 229 -6.18 0.26 15.45
N GLU A 230 -6.12 -0.53 14.37
CA GLU A 230 -6.45 -1.96 14.34
C GLU A 230 -5.46 -2.68 13.44
N ALA A 231 -5.02 -3.87 13.84
CA ALA A 231 -4.20 -4.73 12.99
C ALA A 231 -5.08 -5.46 11.97
N PRO A 232 -4.94 -5.20 10.65
CA PRO A 232 -5.74 -5.89 9.65
C PRO A 232 -5.37 -7.38 9.57
N VAL A 233 -6.32 -8.21 9.14
CA VAL A 233 -6.13 -9.67 9.02
C VAL A 233 -4.93 -10.03 8.14
N ASN A 234 -4.69 -9.25 7.09
CA ASN A 234 -3.56 -9.46 6.17
C ASN A 234 -2.20 -9.00 6.75
N LEU A 235 -2.16 -8.41 7.95
CA LEU A 235 -0.91 -8.06 8.62
C LEU A 235 -0.45 -9.22 9.51
N HIS A 236 0.56 -9.95 9.06
CA HIS A 236 1.06 -11.14 9.74
C HIS A 236 2.23 -10.79 10.65
N ARG A 237 1.97 -10.62 11.95
CA ARG A 237 2.99 -10.30 12.96
C ARG A 237 4.17 -11.29 12.93
N SER A 238 3.91 -12.56 12.66
CA SER A 238 4.90 -13.64 12.68
C SER A 238 6.05 -13.48 11.68
N VAL A 239 5.89 -12.63 10.65
CA VAL A 239 6.95 -12.37 9.67
C VAL A 239 7.70 -11.06 9.93
N ILE A 240 7.23 -10.23 10.87
CA ILE A 240 7.79 -8.89 11.14
C ILE A 240 8.72 -8.98 12.35
N ASP A 241 9.94 -8.50 12.20
CA ASP A 241 10.99 -8.64 13.23
C ASP A 241 11.15 -7.37 14.08
N ALA A 242 10.76 -6.20 13.56
CA ALA A 242 10.90 -4.92 14.25
C ALA A 242 9.95 -3.86 13.67
N ALA A 243 9.82 -2.75 14.38
CA ALA A 243 9.13 -1.56 13.90
C ALA A 243 9.99 -0.30 14.08
N GLU A 244 9.86 0.65 13.15
CA GLU A 244 10.46 1.99 13.19
C GLU A 244 9.33 3.01 13.15
N ARG A 245 9.20 3.82 14.21
CA ARG A 245 8.23 4.91 14.27
C ARG A 245 8.77 6.15 13.59
N VAL A 246 8.00 6.73 12.67
CA VAL A 246 8.41 7.88 11.87
C VAL A 246 7.39 9.00 12.01
N SER A 247 7.84 10.21 12.30
CA SER A 247 6.97 11.38 12.38
C SER A 247 6.49 11.85 10.99
N ASP A 248 5.39 12.59 10.96
CA ASP A 248 4.91 13.25 9.73
C ASP A 248 5.97 14.21 9.19
N GLU A 249 6.65 14.96 10.08
CA GLU A 249 7.70 15.90 9.72
C GLU A 249 8.85 15.19 8.99
N ASP A 250 9.40 14.12 9.57
CA ASP A 250 10.45 13.31 8.94
C ASP A 250 9.98 12.72 7.61
N SER A 251 8.74 12.22 7.56
CA SER A 251 8.15 11.62 6.37
C SER A 251 8.06 12.62 5.21
N PHE A 252 7.52 13.81 5.45
CA PHE A 252 7.38 14.84 4.42
C PHE A 252 8.71 15.50 4.06
N ALA A 253 9.63 15.68 5.01
CA ALA A 253 10.99 16.11 4.73
C ALA A 253 11.70 15.12 3.79
N MET A 254 11.54 13.82 4.02
CA MET A 254 12.11 12.78 3.17
C MET A 254 11.47 12.77 1.78
N VAL A 255 10.16 13.02 1.64
CA VAL A 255 9.53 13.17 0.31
C VAL A 255 10.19 14.30 -0.47
N ARG A 256 10.43 15.46 0.16
CA ARG A 256 11.14 16.59 -0.50
C ARG A 256 12.55 16.19 -0.94
N ARG A 257 13.28 15.43 -0.13
CA ARG A 257 14.60 14.90 -0.49
C ARG A 257 14.52 13.93 -1.65
N LEU A 258 13.57 12.98 -1.63
CA LEU A 258 13.33 12.04 -2.73
C LEU A 258 13.10 12.77 -4.07
N VAL A 259 12.30 13.84 -4.04
CA VAL A 259 12.06 14.64 -5.24
C VAL A 259 13.32 15.39 -5.70
N ARG A 260 14.01 16.09 -4.79
CA ARG A 260 15.12 16.98 -5.14
C ARG A 260 16.45 16.27 -5.37
N GLU A 261 16.68 15.17 -4.66
CA GLU A 261 17.95 14.47 -4.68
C GLU A 261 17.90 13.23 -5.58
N GLU A 262 16.78 12.51 -5.68
CA GLU A 262 16.65 11.29 -6.46
C GLU A 262 15.71 11.43 -7.68
N GLY A 263 15.00 12.56 -7.83
CA GLY A 263 14.03 12.77 -8.92
C GLY A 263 12.74 11.93 -8.79
N MET A 264 12.42 11.45 -7.58
CA MET A 264 11.30 10.54 -7.33
C MET A 264 10.05 11.30 -6.86
N LEU A 265 9.04 11.41 -7.72
CA LEU A 265 7.76 12.08 -7.43
C LEU A 265 6.80 11.12 -6.72
N VAL A 266 6.85 11.06 -5.39
CA VAL A 266 6.16 10.05 -4.57
C VAL A 266 5.32 10.64 -3.44
N GLY A 267 4.40 9.84 -2.89
CA GLY A 267 3.54 10.23 -1.76
C GLY A 267 4.18 10.12 -0.38
N GLY A 268 3.46 10.58 0.65
CA GLY A 268 3.94 10.66 2.04
C GLY A 268 4.42 9.35 2.63
N SER A 269 3.69 8.26 2.40
CA SER A 269 4.06 6.93 2.90
C SER A 269 5.39 6.40 2.33
N SER A 270 5.78 6.85 1.14
CA SER A 270 7.11 6.58 0.58
C SER A 270 8.21 7.27 1.40
N GLY A 271 7.95 8.50 1.86
CA GLY A 271 8.87 9.19 2.77
C GLY A 271 9.05 8.43 4.09
N THR A 272 7.95 8.01 4.72
CA THR A 272 7.98 7.18 5.95
C THR A 272 8.82 5.91 5.74
N ASN A 273 8.58 5.22 4.63
CA ASN A 273 9.31 3.99 4.29
C ASN A 273 10.81 4.24 4.14
N VAL A 274 11.21 5.32 3.45
CA VAL A 274 12.62 5.63 3.22
C VAL A 274 13.32 6.11 4.49
N VAL A 275 12.65 6.88 5.37
CA VAL A 275 13.22 7.23 6.68
C VAL A 275 13.52 5.98 7.51
N ALA A 276 12.55 5.06 7.60
CA ALA A 276 12.74 3.80 8.30
C ALA A 276 13.83 2.94 7.66
N ALA A 277 13.93 2.94 6.32
CA ALA A 277 14.97 2.23 5.59
C ALA A 277 16.38 2.80 5.86
N VAL A 278 16.53 4.12 5.93
CA VAL A 278 17.79 4.78 6.33
C VAL A 278 18.20 4.38 7.74
N ARG A 279 17.28 4.42 8.70
CA ARG A 279 17.54 4.00 10.09
C ARG A 279 17.90 2.50 10.17
N THR A 280 17.27 1.67 9.36
CA THR A 280 17.58 0.24 9.26
C THR A 280 18.95 0.01 8.64
N ALA A 281 19.31 0.74 7.59
CA ALA A 281 20.59 0.60 6.88
C ALA A 281 21.81 0.89 7.74
N LEU A 282 21.69 1.78 8.75
CA LEU A 282 22.76 2.05 9.72
C LEU A 282 23.15 0.83 10.57
N ARG A 283 22.27 -0.18 10.64
CA ARG A 283 22.43 -1.38 11.49
C ARG A 283 22.40 -2.69 10.70
N ALA A 284 22.13 -2.61 9.40
CA ALA A 284 22.02 -3.77 8.53
C ALA A 284 23.40 -4.31 8.12
N SER A 285 23.48 -5.62 7.90
CA SER A 285 24.69 -6.32 7.42
C SER A 285 24.79 -6.40 5.89
N GLY A 286 23.80 -5.90 5.17
CA GLY A 286 23.71 -5.95 3.72
C GLY A 286 22.57 -5.08 3.17
N PRO A 287 22.28 -5.17 1.88
CA PRO A 287 21.32 -4.31 1.20
C PRO A 287 19.95 -4.23 1.89
N VAL A 288 19.41 -3.02 2.00
CA VAL A 288 18.06 -2.74 2.49
C VAL A 288 17.15 -2.43 1.30
N VAL A 289 16.00 -3.06 1.23
CA VAL A 289 14.99 -2.78 0.22
C VAL A 289 13.77 -2.13 0.86
N THR A 290 13.25 -1.08 0.23
CA THR A 290 12.00 -0.42 0.63
C THR A 290 11.06 -0.22 -0.57
N VAL A 291 9.89 0.40 -0.34
CA VAL A 291 8.84 0.57 -1.36
C VAL A 291 8.45 2.04 -1.49
N LEU A 292 8.43 2.54 -2.74
CA LEU A 292 7.80 3.81 -3.11
C LEU A 292 6.37 3.50 -3.56
N THR A 293 5.42 3.70 -2.68
CA THR A 293 4.08 3.11 -2.73
C THR A 293 3.17 3.69 -3.79
N ASP A 294 3.21 5.02 -3.99
CA ASP A 294 2.36 5.74 -4.93
C ASP A 294 2.95 7.08 -5.38
N GLY A 295 2.34 7.70 -6.40
CA GLY A 295 2.75 8.98 -6.96
C GLY A 295 2.26 10.18 -6.15
N TRP A 296 2.99 11.29 -6.27
CA TRP A 296 2.73 12.57 -5.60
C TRP A 296 1.49 13.31 -6.10
N ASP A 297 1.05 13.05 -7.33
CA ASP A 297 -0.06 13.69 -8.01
C ASP A 297 -1.38 13.64 -7.23
N ARG A 298 -1.54 12.62 -6.38
CA ARG A 298 -2.71 12.39 -5.50
C ARG A 298 -2.76 13.27 -4.25
N TYR A 299 -1.71 14.05 -4.02
CA TYR A 299 -1.50 14.83 -2.80
C TYR A 299 -1.36 16.33 -3.06
N ARG A 300 -1.53 16.80 -4.30
CA ARG A 300 -1.32 18.20 -4.70
C ARG A 300 -2.07 19.22 -3.84
N SER A 301 -3.27 18.87 -3.37
CA SER A 301 -4.08 19.72 -2.50
C SER A 301 -3.72 19.64 -1.02
N LYS A 302 -2.74 18.82 -0.63
CA LYS A 302 -2.39 18.64 0.78
C LYS A 302 -1.48 19.75 1.30
N PRO A 303 -1.66 20.20 2.57
CA PRO A 303 -0.86 21.27 3.15
C PRO A 303 0.66 21.04 3.09
N TRP A 304 1.11 19.79 3.27
CA TRP A 304 2.52 19.44 3.23
C TRP A 304 3.14 19.50 1.83
N MET A 305 2.30 19.64 0.79
CA MET A 305 2.72 19.86 -0.60
C MET A 305 2.91 21.35 -0.94
N VAL A 306 2.52 22.26 -0.05
CA VAL A 306 2.66 23.70 -0.29
C VAL A 306 4.06 24.16 0.09
N GLY A 307 4.64 25.11 -0.68
CA GLY A 307 5.94 25.74 -0.36
C GLY A 307 7.17 24.90 -0.74
N TRP A 308 7.09 24.18 -1.80
CA TRP A 308 8.19 23.38 -2.39
C TRP A 308 9.29 24.24 -3.02
#